data_a5fc9bced104d29232b57a3fa94a4af9
#
_entry.id   a5fc9bced104d29232b57a3fa94a4af9
#
_cell.length_a   1.000
_cell.length_b   1.000
_cell.length_c   1.000
_cell.angle_alpha   90.00
_cell.angle_beta   90.00
_cell.angle_gamma   90.00
#
_symmetry.space_group_name_H-M   'P 1'
#
loop_
_entity.id
_entity.type
_entity.pdbx_description
1 polymer ?
#
loop_
_entity_poly.entity_id
_entity_poly.type
_entity_poly.pdbx_seq_one_letter_code
_entity_poly.pdbx_strand_id
1 'polypeptide(L)'
;MEQLKISELIKKTFCLGLLLSTAHIAAQESVEWTTLGNDHGNTRYTASQEITPENFSDLEVVWEWDGASLGAASGRSTPSYINGTLYTVAGSRRHVVAIDPKTGETIWSYRLPNTGRWEYSMRADYGKGIGYSEVNGKGVVYMITPGFFLTALDAETGAPLEGFGQPVPIDGFPETGVVDL
;
A
#
# COMPACT_ATOMS: atom_id res chain seq x y z
N MET A 1 -34.91 -56.90 -26.45
CA MET A 1 -34.92 -55.52 -27.04
C MET A 1 -35.16 -54.39 -26.04
N GLU A 2 -35.45 -54.69 -24.80
CA GLU A 2 -35.77 -53.68 -23.75
C GLU A 2 -34.57 -53.22 -22.93
N GLN A 3 -33.54 -54.02 -22.82
CA GLN A 3 -32.34 -53.70 -22.03
C GLN A 3 -31.44 -52.60 -22.66
N LEU A 4 -31.51 -52.40 -23.99
CA LEU A 4 -30.68 -51.38 -24.68
C LEU A 4 -31.22 -49.93 -24.51
N LYS A 5 -32.51 -49.77 -24.18
CA LYS A 5 -33.10 -48.42 -24.04
C LYS A 5 -32.84 -47.76 -22.70
N ILE A 6 -32.56 -48.54 -21.66
CA ILE A 6 -32.29 -48.03 -20.31
C ILE A 6 -30.86 -47.47 -20.20
N SER A 7 -29.89 -48.09 -20.89
CA SER A 7 -28.50 -47.63 -20.86
C SER A 7 -28.26 -46.28 -21.60
N GLU A 8 -29.05 -46.02 -22.63
CA GLU A 8 -29.00 -44.74 -23.37
C GLU A 8 -29.64 -43.60 -22.59
N LEU A 9 -30.69 -43.89 -21.82
CA LEU A 9 -31.37 -42.90 -20.98
C LEU A 9 -30.51 -42.47 -19.81
N ILE A 10 -29.75 -43.38 -19.18
CA ILE A 10 -28.84 -43.10 -18.08
C ILE A 10 -27.64 -42.29 -18.54
N LYS A 11 -27.11 -42.54 -19.76
CA LYS A 11 -26.00 -41.76 -20.32
C LYS A 11 -26.40 -40.32 -20.66
N LYS A 12 -27.61 -40.06 -21.10
CA LYS A 12 -28.11 -38.70 -21.37
C LYS A 12 -28.41 -37.89 -20.12
N THR A 13 -28.80 -38.54 -19.02
CA THR A 13 -29.05 -37.85 -17.74
C THR A 13 -27.77 -37.53 -16.99
N PHE A 14 -26.68 -38.31 -17.21
CA PHE A 14 -25.41 -38.07 -16.56
C PHE A 14 -24.58 -36.92 -17.21
N CYS A 15 -24.79 -36.64 -18.51
CA CYS A 15 -24.13 -35.52 -19.19
C CYS A 15 -24.78 -34.15 -18.94
N LEU A 16 -26.01 -34.09 -18.37
CA LEU A 16 -26.70 -32.82 -18.12
C LEU A 16 -26.47 -32.29 -16.68
N GLY A 17 -25.84 -33.07 -15.82
CA GLY A 17 -25.58 -32.73 -14.41
C GLY A 17 -24.20 -32.07 -14.14
N LEU A 18 -23.34 -31.91 -15.16
CA LEU A 18 -21.98 -31.44 -14.96
C LEU A 18 -21.72 -30.00 -15.46
N LEU A 19 -22.75 -29.23 -15.70
CA LEU A 19 -22.66 -27.88 -16.27
C LEU A 19 -23.35 -26.83 -15.39
N LEU A 20 -23.13 -26.77 -14.10
CA LEU A 20 -23.57 -25.62 -13.31
C LEU A 20 -22.87 -25.56 -11.93
N SER A 21 -21.59 -25.31 -11.92
CA SER A 21 -20.98 -24.55 -10.81
C SER A 21 -19.68 -23.91 -11.28
N THR A 22 -19.75 -23.03 -12.25
CA THR A 22 -18.78 -21.94 -12.30
C THR A 22 -19.15 -21.03 -11.13
N ALA A 23 -18.60 -21.32 -9.96
CA ALA A 23 -18.54 -20.33 -8.93
C ALA A 23 -17.81 -19.12 -9.54
N HIS A 24 -18.55 -18.09 -9.90
CA HIS A 24 -17.98 -16.77 -10.12
C HIS A 24 -17.43 -16.36 -8.75
N ILE A 25 -16.17 -16.68 -8.50
CA ILE A 25 -15.40 -15.93 -7.53
C ILE A 25 -15.30 -14.54 -8.19
N ALA A 26 -16.27 -13.68 -7.90
CA ALA A 26 -16.11 -12.27 -8.15
C ALA A 26 -14.81 -11.92 -7.40
N ALA A 27 -13.75 -11.63 -8.15
CA ALA A 27 -12.57 -11.01 -7.56
C ALA A 27 -13.10 -9.75 -6.88
N GLN A 28 -13.09 -9.73 -5.56
CA GLN A 28 -13.46 -8.56 -4.79
C GLN A 28 -12.46 -7.50 -5.20
N GLU A 29 -12.93 -6.45 -5.88
CA GLU A 29 -12.08 -5.32 -6.24
C GLU A 29 -11.47 -4.83 -4.94
N SER A 30 -10.15 -4.90 -4.83
CA SER A 30 -9.44 -4.37 -3.67
C SER A 30 -9.71 -2.87 -3.61
N VAL A 31 -10.37 -2.43 -2.55
CA VAL A 31 -10.62 -1.01 -2.33
C VAL A 31 -9.30 -0.36 -1.98
N GLU A 32 -8.71 0.36 -2.91
CA GLU A 32 -7.48 1.09 -2.70
C GLU A 32 -7.73 2.44 -2.01
N TRP A 33 -6.73 2.93 -1.30
CA TRP A 33 -6.70 4.25 -0.70
C TRP A 33 -5.43 4.97 -1.11
N THR A 34 -5.45 5.55 -2.32
CA THR A 34 -4.25 6.07 -3.00
C THR A 34 -3.90 7.51 -2.65
N THR A 35 -4.82 8.26 -2.07
CA THR A 35 -4.64 9.67 -1.73
C THR A 35 -5.12 9.96 -0.31
N LEU A 36 -4.77 11.12 0.23
CA LEU A 36 -5.15 11.54 1.59
C LEU A 36 -6.66 11.40 1.88
N GLY A 37 -7.49 11.66 0.89
CA GLY A 37 -8.96 11.59 1.02
C GLY A 37 -9.61 10.53 0.17
N ASN A 38 -8.86 9.57 -0.31
CA ASN A 38 -9.24 8.49 -1.22
C ASN A 38 -9.50 8.92 -2.67
N ASP A 39 -10.06 10.09 -2.90
CA ASP A 39 -10.35 10.64 -4.21
C ASP A 39 -9.96 12.12 -4.33
N HIS A 40 -10.03 12.67 -5.55
CA HIS A 40 -9.74 14.09 -5.80
C HIS A 40 -10.73 15.05 -5.13
N GLY A 41 -11.92 14.58 -4.80
CA GLY A 41 -12.93 15.32 -4.02
C GLY A 41 -12.66 15.31 -2.52
N ASN A 42 -11.66 14.51 -2.07
CA ASN A 42 -11.32 14.33 -0.66
C ASN A 42 -12.53 13.87 0.18
N THR A 43 -13.36 13.00 -0.39
CA THR A 43 -14.63 12.57 0.20
C THR A 43 -14.45 11.65 1.40
N ARG A 44 -13.30 10.99 1.52
CA ARG A 44 -12.99 9.98 2.55
C ARG A 44 -14.01 8.84 2.57
N TYR A 45 -14.56 8.53 1.42
CA TYR A 45 -15.57 7.51 1.24
C TYR A 45 -14.97 6.25 0.59
N THR A 46 -15.43 5.11 1.02
CA THR A 46 -15.21 3.81 0.38
C THR A 46 -16.55 3.13 0.09
N ALA A 47 -16.64 2.44 -1.03
CA ALA A 47 -17.81 1.63 -1.39
C ALA A 47 -17.78 0.24 -0.73
N SER A 48 -16.76 -0.09 0.07
CA SER A 48 -16.69 -1.36 0.80
C SER A 48 -17.90 -1.51 1.73
N GLN A 49 -18.50 -2.70 1.73
CA GLN A 49 -19.65 -3.05 2.54
C GLN A 49 -19.37 -4.23 3.49
N GLU A 50 -18.11 -4.53 3.72
CA GLU A 50 -17.69 -5.64 4.58
C GLU A 50 -18.02 -5.38 6.07
N ILE A 51 -17.95 -4.13 6.49
CA ILE A 51 -18.31 -3.72 7.84
C ILE A 51 -19.73 -3.15 7.81
N THR A 52 -20.61 -3.78 8.55
CA THR A 52 -22.04 -3.42 8.65
C THR A 52 -22.42 -3.15 10.13
N PRO A 53 -23.57 -2.51 10.39
CA PRO A 53 -24.06 -2.35 11.76
C PRO A 53 -24.18 -3.67 12.51
N GLU A 54 -24.47 -4.76 11.81
CA GLU A 54 -24.70 -6.08 12.39
C GLU A 54 -23.41 -6.76 12.82
N ASN A 55 -22.28 -6.55 12.11
CA ASN A 55 -21.00 -7.19 12.41
C ASN A 55 -19.97 -6.24 13.04
N PHE A 56 -20.32 -4.98 13.25
CA PHE A 56 -19.39 -3.99 13.84
C PHE A 56 -18.87 -4.38 15.23
N SER A 57 -19.72 -5.02 16.03
CA SER A 57 -19.35 -5.48 17.38
C SER A 57 -18.40 -6.69 17.39
N ASP A 58 -18.23 -7.34 16.24
CA ASP A 58 -17.39 -8.54 16.08
C ASP A 58 -15.97 -8.20 15.60
N LEU A 59 -15.69 -6.90 15.41
CA LEU A 59 -14.37 -6.44 15.03
C LEU A 59 -13.35 -6.67 16.13
N GLU A 60 -12.22 -7.27 15.78
CA GLU A 60 -11.09 -7.52 16.66
C GLU A 60 -9.81 -6.87 16.09
N VAL A 61 -8.91 -6.44 16.97
CA VAL A 61 -7.58 -5.99 16.57
C VAL A 61 -6.74 -7.20 16.21
N VAL A 62 -6.41 -7.38 14.93
CA VAL A 62 -5.63 -8.53 14.45
C VAL A 62 -4.12 -8.29 14.54
N TRP A 63 -3.68 -7.04 14.46
CA TRP A 63 -2.29 -6.62 14.67
C TRP A 63 -2.21 -5.14 15.01
N GLU A 64 -1.10 -4.75 15.59
CA GLU A 64 -0.74 -3.36 15.87
C GLU A 64 0.70 -3.13 15.42
N TRP A 65 0.93 -2.11 14.60
CA TRP A 65 2.27 -1.76 14.14
C TRP A 65 2.87 -0.67 15.02
N ASP A 66 4.03 -0.95 15.63
CA ASP A 66 4.75 0.00 16.48
C ASP A 66 5.94 0.62 15.73
N GLY A 67 5.84 1.91 15.48
CA GLY A 67 6.91 2.73 14.90
C GLY A 67 7.90 3.32 15.89
N ALA A 68 7.88 2.96 17.17
CA ALA A 68 8.71 3.57 18.20
C ALA A 68 10.21 3.45 17.93
N SER A 69 10.65 2.37 17.28
CA SER A 69 12.05 2.17 16.84
C SER A 69 12.52 3.19 15.82
N LEU A 70 11.62 3.87 15.13
CA LEU A 70 11.91 4.91 14.13
C LEU A 70 12.01 6.32 14.74
N GLY A 71 11.87 6.42 16.05
CA GLY A 71 11.86 7.66 16.81
C GLY A 71 10.45 8.17 17.10
N ALA A 72 10.30 8.84 18.24
CA ALA A 72 9.03 9.38 18.65
C ALA A 72 8.55 10.46 17.66
N ALA A 73 7.34 10.31 17.16
CA ALA A 73 6.64 11.32 16.39
C ALA A 73 5.14 11.24 16.66
N SER A 74 4.46 12.38 16.56
CA SER A 74 3.01 12.36 16.50
C SER A 74 2.58 11.77 15.17
N GLY A 75 1.94 10.59 15.18
CA GLY A 75 1.39 9.95 13.98
C GLY A 75 0.32 10.84 13.32
N ARG A 76 0.73 11.65 12.36
CA ARG A 76 -0.16 12.56 11.60
C ARG A 76 -0.16 12.24 10.11
N SER A 77 0.40 11.10 9.75
CA SER A 77 0.38 10.57 8.39
C SER A 77 -0.93 9.80 8.19
N THR A 78 -1.57 10.02 7.06
CA THR A 78 -2.63 9.12 6.60
C THR A 78 -1.96 8.01 5.81
N PRO A 79 -2.12 6.74 6.19
CA PRO A 79 -1.63 5.62 5.41
C PRO A 79 -2.31 5.56 4.04
N SER A 80 -1.58 5.07 3.05
CA SER A 80 -2.11 4.74 1.72
C SER A 80 -2.08 3.24 1.52
N TYR A 81 -3.17 2.67 0.99
CA TYR A 81 -3.26 1.26 0.63
C TYR A 81 -3.28 1.13 -0.88
N ILE A 82 -2.25 0.52 -1.45
CA ILE A 82 -2.02 0.49 -2.90
C ILE A 82 -1.42 -0.87 -3.28
N ASN A 83 -2.02 -1.55 -4.25
CA ASN A 83 -1.54 -2.83 -4.77
C ASN A 83 -1.21 -3.85 -3.66
N GLY A 84 -2.08 -3.94 -2.63
CA GLY A 84 -1.92 -4.91 -1.55
C GLY A 84 -0.88 -4.53 -0.49
N THR A 85 -0.31 -3.33 -0.53
CA THR A 85 0.69 -2.84 0.42
C THR A 85 0.19 -1.57 1.12
N LEU A 86 0.41 -1.48 2.43
CA LEU A 86 0.13 -0.30 3.22
C LEU A 86 1.40 0.56 3.34
N TYR A 87 1.34 1.78 2.82
CA TYR A 87 2.43 2.74 2.93
C TYR A 87 2.11 3.83 3.95
N THR A 88 3.08 4.16 4.78
CA THR A 88 2.95 5.26 5.74
C THR A 88 4.28 5.99 5.93
N VAL A 89 4.21 7.12 6.62
CA VAL A 89 5.38 7.87 7.07
C VAL A 89 5.40 7.86 8.59
N ALA A 90 6.52 7.44 9.17
CA ALA A 90 6.66 7.30 10.61
C ALA A 90 7.99 7.84 11.14
N GLY A 91 8.04 8.05 12.45
CA GLY A 91 9.22 8.53 13.15
C GLY A 91 9.49 10.02 12.94
N SER A 92 10.31 10.60 13.81
CA SER A 92 10.66 12.04 13.80
C SER A 92 11.38 12.50 12.54
N ARG A 93 11.95 11.56 11.79
CA ARG A 93 12.74 11.84 10.58
C ARG A 93 12.02 11.45 9.29
N ARG A 94 10.72 11.17 9.35
CA ARG A 94 9.88 10.78 8.21
C ARG A 94 10.45 9.57 7.46
N HIS A 95 10.55 8.43 8.16
CA HIS A 95 10.79 7.17 7.45
C HIS A 95 9.57 6.84 6.58
N VAL A 96 9.79 6.50 5.33
CA VAL A 96 8.77 5.84 4.52
C VAL A 96 8.78 4.37 4.91
N VAL A 97 7.60 3.80 5.14
CA VAL A 97 7.45 2.42 5.59
C VAL A 97 6.42 1.73 4.71
N ALA A 98 6.74 0.54 4.22
CA ALA A 98 5.80 -0.38 3.60
C ALA A 98 5.50 -1.52 4.57
N ILE A 99 4.23 -1.84 4.74
CA ILE A 99 3.72 -2.79 5.72
C ILE A 99 2.80 -3.78 5.00
N ASP A 100 2.93 -5.05 5.31
CA ASP A 100 1.96 -6.07 4.91
C ASP A 100 0.66 -5.86 5.70
N PRO A 101 -0.46 -5.53 5.05
CA PRO A 101 -1.72 -5.26 5.74
C PRO A 101 -2.34 -6.50 6.37
N LYS A 102 -1.91 -7.72 6.02
CA LYS A 102 -2.44 -8.96 6.58
C LYS A 102 -1.76 -9.32 7.90
N THR A 103 -0.47 -9.01 8.03
CA THR A 103 0.34 -9.43 9.18
C THR A 103 0.79 -8.27 10.06
N GLY A 104 0.79 -7.04 9.53
CA GLY A 104 1.39 -5.88 10.19
C GLY A 104 2.92 -5.86 10.13
N GLU A 105 3.55 -6.80 9.40
CA GLU A 105 5.00 -6.85 9.29
C GLU A 105 5.53 -5.74 8.37
N THR A 106 6.67 -5.15 8.74
CA THR A 106 7.37 -4.19 7.90
C THR A 106 8.05 -4.91 6.74
N ILE A 107 7.64 -4.61 5.50
CA ILE A 107 8.26 -5.12 4.28
C ILE A 107 9.60 -4.42 4.05
N TRP A 108 9.59 -3.10 4.06
CA TRP A 108 10.78 -2.27 4.00
C TRP A 108 10.56 -0.91 4.68
N SER A 109 11.67 -0.26 5.04
CA SER A 109 11.65 1.13 5.49
C SER A 109 12.81 1.90 4.89
N TYR A 110 12.59 3.17 4.57
CA TYR A 110 13.58 4.03 3.97
C TYR A 110 13.63 5.41 4.60
N ARG A 111 14.83 5.96 4.70
CA ARG A 111 15.06 7.31 5.20
C ARG A 111 16.35 7.89 4.60
N LEU A 112 16.33 9.15 4.24
CA LEU A 112 17.56 9.89 3.91
C LEU A 112 18.40 10.16 5.17
N PRO A 113 19.75 10.28 5.03
CA PRO A 113 20.62 10.79 6.07
C PRO A 113 20.16 12.17 6.58
N ASN A 114 20.52 12.52 7.81
CA ASN A 114 20.28 13.86 8.34
C ASN A 114 21.13 14.89 7.61
N THR A 115 20.54 16.05 7.45
CA THR A 115 21.26 17.25 7.03
C THR A 115 21.05 18.36 8.05
N GLY A 116 21.91 19.38 8.04
CA GLY A 116 21.69 20.56 8.89
C GLY A 116 20.34 21.25 8.64
N ARG A 117 19.80 21.14 7.43
CA ARG A 117 18.45 21.67 7.11
C ARG A 117 17.34 21.02 7.92
N TRP A 118 17.47 19.75 8.28
CA TRP A 118 16.49 19.08 9.15
C TRP A 118 16.41 19.73 10.53
N GLU A 119 17.54 20.12 11.09
CA GLU A 119 17.62 20.73 12.44
C GLU A 119 16.88 22.07 12.50
N TYR A 120 16.80 22.78 11.39
CA TYR A 120 16.09 24.05 11.27
C TYR A 120 14.65 23.91 10.79
N SER A 121 14.20 22.68 10.49
CA SER A 121 12.82 22.46 10.05
C SER A 121 11.84 22.59 11.21
N MET A 122 10.95 23.57 11.14
CA MET A 122 9.89 23.79 12.14
C MET A 122 8.88 22.64 12.24
N ARG A 123 8.90 21.69 11.30
CA ARG A 123 7.94 20.59 11.19
C ARG A 123 8.63 19.28 10.86
N ALA A 124 9.78 19.04 11.46
CA ALA A 124 10.58 17.84 11.20
C ALA A 124 9.80 16.55 11.46
N ASP A 125 9.00 16.53 12.50
CA ASP A 125 8.19 15.40 12.98
C ASP A 125 6.79 15.30 12.34
N TYR A 126 6.50 16.15 11.34
CA TYR A 126 5.20 16.13 10.64
C TYR A 126 5.27 15.30 9.36
N GLY A 127 4.83 14.06 9.42
CA GLY A 127 4.53 13.27 8.23
C GLY A 127 3.19 13.67 7.61
N LYS A 128 3.16 13.89 6.29
CA LYS A 128 1.93 14.20 5.54
C LYS A 128 1.37 12.99 4.79
N GLY A 129 2.12 11.89 4.75
CA GLY A 129 1.85 10.74 3.91
C GLY A 129 2.82 10.67 2.72
N ILE A 130 2.50 9.84 1.80
CA ILE A 130 3.28 9.61 0.58
C ILE A 130 2.47 10.04 -0.65
N GLY A 131 3.17 10.25 -1.78
CA GLY A 131 2.59 10.23 -3.11
C GLY A 131 2.89 8.90 -3.79
N TYR A 132 2.08 8.51 -4.75
CA TYR A 132 2.28 7.30 -5.52
C TYR A 132 1.98 7.55 -6.99
N SER A 133 2.77 6.93 -7.86
CA SER A 133 2.47 6.84 -9.29
C SER A 133 3.06 5.57 -9.88
N GLU A 134 2.60 5.20 -11.06
CA GLU A 134 3.25 4.17 -11.87
C GLU A 134 4.12 4.83 -12.94
N VAL A 135 5.36 4.39 -13.03
CA VAL A 135 6.32 4.83 -14.05
C VAL A 135 6.84 3.61 -14.79
N ASN A 136 6.55 3.51 -16.10
CA ASN A 136 6.92 2.36 -16.93
C ASN A 136 6.47 1.00 -16.35
N GLY A 137 5.26 0.96 -15.77
CA GLY A 137 4.70 -0.26 -15.19
C GLY A 137 5.27 -0.64 -13.82
N LYS A 138 6.05 0.23 -13.19
CA LYS A 138 6.57 0.07 -11.83
C LYS A 138 5.95 1.10 -10.90
N GLY A 139 5.55 0.66 -9.72
CA GLY A 139 5.09 1.54 -8.66
C GLY A 139 6.24 2.38 -8.10
N VAL A 140 5.99 3.65 -7.89
CA VAL A 140 6.94 4.59 -7.30
C VAL A 140 6.29 5.34 -6.15
N VAL A 141 6.96 5.31 -5.01
CA VAL A 141 6.54 6.03 -3.79
C VAL A 141 7.37 7.30 -3.64
N TYR A 142 6.69 8.42 -3.42
CA TYR A 142 7.31 9.73 -3.25
C TYR A 142 7.09 10.26 -1.84
N MET A 143 8.09 10.95 -1.29
CA MET A 143 7.98 11.63 -0.02
C MET A 143 8.91 12.86 0.02
N ILE A 144 8.43 13.96 0.60
CA ILE A 144 9.24 15.14 0.88
C ILE A 144 9.78 15.04 2.31
N THR A 145 11.10 15.03 2.42
CA THR A 145 11.78 14.97 3.72
C THR A 145 11.69 16.30 4.50
N PRO A 146 11.95 16.30 5.81
CA PRO A 146 12.05 17.55 6.58
C PRO A 146 13.13 18.49 6.06
N GLY A 147 14.17 17.98 5.43
CA GLY A 147 15.25 18.77 4.81
C GLY A 147 14.92 19.30 3.42
N PHE A 148 13.66 19.17 2.96
CA PHE A 148 13.20 19.60 1.63
C PHE A 148 13.87 18.85 0.47
N PHE A 149 14.04 17.55 0.61
CA PHE A 149 14.38 16.66 -0.49
C PHE A 149 13.16 15.87 -0.89
N LEU A 150 12.87 15.82 -2.18
CA LEU A 150 11.88 14.89 -2.75
C LEU A 150 12.58 13.56 -3.01
N THR A 151 12.12 12.50 -2.37
CA THR A 151 12.57 11.13 -2.64
C THR A 151 11.58 10.42 -3.55
N ALA A 152 12.10 9.61 -4.48
CA ALA A 152 11.35 8.64 -5.26
C ALA A 152 11.94 7.26 -5.00
N LEU A 153 11.10 6.34 -4.59
CA LEU A 153 11.48 4.98 -4.18
C LEU A 153 10.71 3.96 -5.02
N ASP A 154 11.38 2.91 -5.41
CA ASP A 154 10.73 1.73 -5.95
C ASP A 154 9.74 1.17 -4.89
N ALA A 155 8.47 1.02 -5.26
CA ALA A 155 7.41 0.68 -4.31
C ALA A 155 7.55 -0.75 -3.74
N GLU A 156 8.17 -1.67 -4.49
CA GLU A 156 8.36 -3.05 -4.07
C GLU A 156 9.52 -3.20 -3.09
N THR A 157 10.62 -2.46 -3.33
CA THR A 157 11.88 -2.67 -2.61
C THR A 157 12.25 -1.56 -1.64
N GLY A 158 11.66 -0.38 -1.77
CA GLY A 158 12.06 0.82 -1.02
C GLY A 158 13.41 1.41 -1.47
N ALA A 159 14.01 0.88 -2.53
CA ALA A 159 15.27 1.40 -3.07
C ALA A 159 15.06 2.76 -3.77
N PRO A 160 16.03 3.69 -3.72
CA PRO A 160 15.99 4.90 -4.51
C PRO A 160 15.82 4.62 -6.00
N LEU A 161 14.89 5.33 -6.65
CA LEU A 161 14.53 5.09 -8.04
C LEU A 161 15.67 5.50 -8.97
N GLU A 162 16.20 4.54 -9.72
CA GLU A 162 17.26 4.79 -10.69
C GLU A 162 16.82 5.79 -11.77
N GLY A 163 17.69 6.73 -12.10
CA GLY A 163 17.43 7.76 -13.10
C GLY A 163 16.51 8.90 -12.66
N PHE A 164 16.05 8.90 -11.41
CA PHE A 164 15.28 10.01 -10.84
C PHE A 164 16.22 10.98 -10.09
N GLY A 165 16.08 12.29 -10.37
CA GLY A 165 16.89 13.33 -9.74
C GLY A 165 18.33 13.40 -10.24
N GLN A 166 19.18 14.01 -9.43
CA GLN A 166 20.61 14.16 -9.66
C GLN A 166 21.35 13.85 -8.36
N PRO A 167 22.63 13.41 -8.41
CA PRO A 167 23.43 13.24 -7.20
C PRO A 167 23.47 14.51 -6.36
N VAL A 168 23.13 14.38 -5.08
CA VAL A 168 23.20 15.48 -4.12
C VAL A 168 24.56 15.42 -3.44
N PRO A 169 25.36 16.50 -3.42
CA PRO A 169 26.73 16.48 -2.88
C PRO A 169 26.72 16.52 -1.34
N ILE A 170 26.11 15.54 -0.73
CA ILE A 170 26.01 15.34 0.72
C ILE A 170 26.41 13.91 1.04
N ASP A 171 27.34 13.73 1.95
CA ASP A 171 27.84 12.42 2.34
C ASP A 171 26.72 11.49 2.82
N GLY A 172 26.72 10.28 2.27
CA GLY A 172 25.74 9.24 2.59
C GLY A 172 24.40 9.35 1.83
N PHE A 173 24.24 10.37 0.97
CA PHE A 173 23.07 10.43 0.07
C PHE A 173 23.19 9.40 -1.05
N PRO A 174 22.08 8.87 -1.55
CA PRO A 174 22.10 7.99 -2.72
C PRO A 174 22.46 8.78 -3.98
N GLU A 175 23.05 8.07 -4.95
CA GLU A 175 23.41 8.63 -6.26
C GLU A 175 22.19 8.97 -7.13
N THR A 176 21.01 8.48 -6.76
CA THR A 176 19.76 8.60 -7.52
C THR A 176 18.56 8.58 -6.57
N GLY A 177 17.35 8.84 -7.09
CA GLY A 177 16.13 8.77 -6.30
C GLY A 177 15.85 10.01 -5.46
N VAL A 178 16.62 11.10 -5.61
CA VAL A 178 16.49 12.32 -4.80
C VAL A 178 16.56 13.57 -5.65
N VAL A 179 15.71 14.54 -5.32
CA VAL A 179 15.77 15.92 -5.84
C VAL A 179 15.89 16.87 -4.67
N ASP A 180 16.85 17.77 -4.72
CA ASP A 180 16.96 18.90 -3.80
C ASP A 180 15.96 20.00 -4.22
N LEU A 181 15.07 20.43 -3.30
CA LEU A 181 13.96 21.38 -3.55
C LEU A 181 14.31 22.79 -3.09
#